data_77735f10c9c6b4fb10a3b496a6961fe8
#
_entry.id   77735f10c9c6b4fb10a3b496a6961fe8
#
_cell.length_a   1.000
_cell.length_b   1.000
_cell.length_c   1.000
_cell.angle_alpha   90.00
_cell.angle_beta   90.00
_cell.angle_gamma   90.00
#
_symmetry.space_group_name_H-M   'P 1'
#
loop_
_entity.id
_entity.type
_entity.pdbx_description
1 polymer ?
#
loop_
_entity_poly.entity_id
_entity_poly.type
_entity_poly.pdbx_seq_one_letter_code
_entity_poly.pdbx_strand_id
1 'polypeptide(L)'
;MAVTDLHTLDIAEPLDKMFSTGGTFSGAVLSLVPETPTINIGENKPFVMEGRARGALVHEGGAKPDNGRKVVSKPFTTAKLVYSQRVTEEFMRWTEAKQADFISRLVDNWLTKSLGLDLDTIVLHGMNPATGTVDSELTTYMTKAGSSILVPTTGTTAATLDTDFATAVTELAEQNINGVAISSDASKLLSTVIEGNQKKYPELGVFGLSGNMLAGKPAATSPEVARDHKTKLVLGDWSQLLLGFAGVAEWRVHTAGDFDNTGKDLAGHNQIGIRMELPFGFQILDTKAFAVVKAA
;
A
#
# COMPACT_ATOMS: atom_id res chain seq x y z
N MET A 1 26.55 3.63 -31.74
CA MET A 1 25.47 2.65 -31.60
C MET A 1 24.34 3.33 -30.87
N ALA A 2 23.15 3.27 -31.40
CA ALA A 2 22.02 4.04 -30.90
C ALA A 2 21.49 3.44 -29.58
N VAL A 3 21.27 4.30 -28.60
CA VAL A 3 20.61 4.02 -27.30
C VAL A 3 19.19 3.45 -27.45
N THR A 4 18.72 3.29 -28.67
CA THR A 4 17.36 2.86 -29.03
C THR A 4 17.04 1.42 -28.63
N ASP A 5 18.00 0.55 -28.43
CA ASP A 5 17.75 -0.87 -28.12
C ASP A 5 17.56 -1.16 -26.63
N LEU A 6 17.92 -0.23 -25.74
CA LEU A 6 17.67 -0.35 -24.31
C LEU A 6 16.18 -0.16 -23.93
N HIS A 7 15.37 0.40 -24.85
CA HIS A 7 13.92 0.55 -24.66
C HIS A 7 13.12 -0.75 -24.82
N THR A 8 13.75 -1.85 -25.24
CA THR A 8 13.08 -3.14 -25.49
C THR A 8 13.21 -4.15 -24.35
N LEU A 9 13.83 -3.77 -23.22
CA LEU A 9 13.74 -4.62 -22.03
C LEU A 9 12.29 -4.65 -21.56
N ASP A 10 11.63 -5.78 -21.81
CA ASP A 10 10.26 -6.03 -21.40
C ASP A 10 10.21 -6.18 -19.87
N ILE A 11 9.84 -5.12 -19.18
CA ILE A 11 9.69 -5.07 -17.72
C ILE A 11 8.28 -5.53 -17.31
N ALA A 12 7.38 -5.76 -18.25
CA ALA A 12 6.03 -6.27 -17.97
C ALA A 12 6.09 -7.67 -17.35
N GLU A 13 7.00 -8.52 -17.79
CA GLU A 13 7.16 -9.87 -17.27
C GLU A 13 7.58 -9.93 -15.78
N PRO A 14 8.52 -9.10 -15.29
CA PRO A 14 8.80 -9.00 -13.87
C PRO A 14 7.63 -8.50 -13.04
N LEU A 15 6.85 -7.52 -13.51
CA LEU A 15 5.67 -7.03 -12.80
C LEU A 15 4.58 -8.10 -12.70
N ASP A 16 4.24 -8.76 -13.79
CA ASP A 16 3.27 -9.86 -13.80
C ASP A 16 3.72 -11.02 -12.91
N LYS A 17 5.00 -11.37 -12.89
CA LYS A 17 5.55 -12.38 -11.98
C LYS A 17 5.48 -11.93 -10.52
N MET A 18 5.73 -10.68 -10.22
CA MET A 18 5.64 -10.15 -8.86
C MET A 18 4.20 -10.21 -8.33
N PHE A 19 3.21 -9.83 -9.14
CA PHE A 19 1.81 -9.86 -8.75
C PHE A 19 1.20 -11.27 -8.76
N SER A 20 1.65 -12.15 -9.68
CA SER A 20 1.12 -13.51 -9.81
C SER A 20 1.76 -14.56 -8.90
N THR A 21 3.00 -14.34 -8.44
CA THR A 21 3.76 -15.36 -7.68
C THR A 21 3.75 -15.14 -6.15
N GLY A 22 3.01 -14.17 -5.64
CA GLY A 22 3.01 -13.86 -4.20
C GLY A 22 4.40 -13.48 -3.70
N GLY A 23 5.13 -12.70 -4.49
CA GLY A 23 6.46 -12.20 -4.12
C GLY A 23 6.41 -11.53 -2.76
N THR A 24 7.46 -11.67 -1.95
CA THR A 24 7.58 -11.05 -0.64
C THR A 24 7.73 -9.55 -0.83
N PHE A 25 6.60 -8.84 -0.97
CA PHE A 25 6.60 -7.38 -0.97
C PHE A 25 7.02 -6.88 0.40
N SER A 26 7.83 -5.84 0.42
CA SER A 26 8.25 -5.21 1.68
C SER A 26 7.13 -4.38 2.34
N GLY A 27 5.97 -4.20 1.68
CA GLY A 27 4.84 -3.40 2.15
C GLY A 27 3.67 -4.22 2.68
N ALA A 28 2.94 -3.67 3.66
CA ALA A 28 1.77 -4.29 4.24
C ALA A 28 0.55 -4.22 3.30
N VAL A 29 0.34 -3.11 2.63
CA VAL A 29 -0.81 -2.90 1.72
C VAL A 29 -0.82 -3.93 0.60
N LEU A 30 0.29 -4.07 -0.15
CA LEU A 30 0.39 -5.05 -1.24
C LEU A 30 0.25 -6.50 -0.77
N SER A 31 0.68 -6.80 0.47
CA SER A 31 0.58 -8.15 1.04
C SER A 31 -0.84 -8.51 1.47
N LEU A 32 -1.68 -7.52 1.76
CA LEU A 32 -3.03 -7.72 2.32
C LEU A 32 -4.14 -7.50 1.30
N VAL A 33 -3.90 -6.71 0.25
CA VAL A 33 -4.87 -6.50 -0.82
C VAL A 33 -4.97 -7.78 -1.66
N PRO A 34 -6.17 -8.37 -1.81
CA PRO A 34 -6.34 -9.65 -2.48
C PRO A 34 -6.10 -9.57 -3.99
N GLU A 35 -6.39 -8.44 -4.61
CA GLU A 35 -6.31 -8.24 -6.06
C GLU A 35 -5.88 -6.81 -6.39
N THR A 36 -5.03 -6.66 -7.40
CA THR A 36 -4.61 -5.37 -7.96
C THR A 36 -5.08 -5.27 -9.42
N PRO A 37 -6.32 -4.83 -9.67
CA PRO A 37 -6.85 -4.76 -11.03
C PRO A 37 -6.13 -3.71 -11.87
N THR A 38 -6.12 -3.92 -13.18
CA THR A 38 -5.71 -2.88 -14.12
C THR A 38 -6.74 -1.75 -14.14
N ILE A 39 -6.30 -0.51 -13.97
CA ILE A 39 -7.14 0.68 -13.99
C ILE A 39 -6.81 1.55 -15.21
N ASN A 40 -7.67 2.51 -15.54
CA ASN A 40 -7.43 3.45 -16.64
C ASN A 40 -6.59 4.63 -16.16
N ILE A 41 -5.75 5.18 -17.06
CA ILE A 41 -5.06 6.45 -16.82
C ILE A 41 -6.12 7.57 -16.79
N GLY A 42 -6.08 8.41 -15.76
CA GLY A 42 -7.01 9.50 -15.55
C GLY A 42 -8.08 9.18 -14.51
N GLU A 43 -9.31 9.63 -14.73
CA GLU A 43 -10.40 9.45 -13.77
C GLU A 43 -11.02 8.06 -13.87
N ASN A 44 -11.13 7.38 -12.73
CA ASN A 44 -11.81 6.10 -12.56
C ASN A 44 -13.03 6.29 -11.66
N LYS A 45 -14.15 5.65 -12.00
CA LYS A 45 -15.45 5.80 -11.31
C LYS A 45 -16.03 4.45 -10.91
N PRO A 46 -15.46 3.76 -9.91
CA PRO A 46 -16.04 2.52 -9.41
C PRO A 46 -17.41 2.80 -8.76
N PHE A 47 -18.36 1.89 -8.98
CA PHE A 47 -19.62 1.87 -8.26
C PHE A 47 -19.51 0.98 -7.05
N VAL A 48 -19.91 1.50 -5.90
CA VAL A 48 -19.84 0.82 -4.61
C VAL A 48 -21.25 0.72 -4.03
N MET A 49 -21.57 -0.44 -3.49
CA MET A 49 -22.83 -0.66 -2.74
C MET A 49 -22.54 -0.44 -1.26
N GLU A 50 -22.92 0.73 -0.73
CA GLU A 50 -22.71 1.05 0.68
C GLU A 50 -23.65 0.26 1.60
N GLY A 51 -23.11 -0.21 2.72
CA GLY A 51 -23.83 -0.91 3.76
C GLY A 51 -24.18 -2.36 3.43
N ARG A 52 -24.83 -3.02 4.40
CA ARG A 52 -25.30 -4.41 4.30
C ARG A 52 -26.80 -4.43 3.96
N ALA A 53 -27.18 -5.08 2.86
CA ALA A 53 -28.58 -5.38 2.61
C ALA A 53 -29.07 -6.42 3.63
N ARG A 54 -30.21 -6.15 4.27
CA ARG A 54 -30.87 -7.11 5.16
C ARG A 54 -32.14 -7.59 4.47
N GLY A 55 -32.33 -8.90 4.36
CA GLY A 55 -33.61 -9.48 3.91
C GLY A 55 -34.72 -9.15 4.89
N ALA A 56 -35.92 -8.84 4.37
CA ALA A 56 -37.12 -8.74 5.20
C ALA A 56 -37.92 -10.04 5.12
N LEU A 57 -38.42 -10.51 6.27
CA LEU A 57 -39.35 -11.60 6.30
C LEU A 57 -40.74 -11.01 5.98
N VAL A 58 -41.35 -11.48 4.90
CA VAL A 58 -42.67 -11.05 4.46
C VAL A 58 -43.60 -12.28 4.45
N HIS A 59 -44.70 -12.23 5.17
CA HIS A 59 -45.73 -13.27 5.13
C HIS A 59 -46.62 -13.13 3.91
N GLU A 60 -47.41 -14.13 3.62
CA GLU A 60 -48.36 -14.14 2.48
C GLU A 60 -49.31 -12.93 2.55
N GLY A 61 -49.40 -12.17 1.43
CA GLY A 61 -50.18 -10.94 1.37
C GLY A 61 -49.50 -9.68 1.94
N GLY A 62 -48.30 -9.78 2.54
CA GLY A 62 -47.55 -8.64 3.07
C GLY A 62 -46.89 -7.78 2.03
N ALA A 63 -46.73 -6.48 2.29
CA ALA A 63 -46.01 -5.55 1.43
C ALA A 63 -44.52 -5.90 1.40
N LYS A 64 -43.90 -5.85 0.22
CA LYS A 64 -42.48 -6.07 0.03
C LYS A 64 -41.73 -4.73 0.27
N PRO A 65 -40.92 -4.61 1.34
CA PRO A 65 -40.13 -3.40 1.55
C PRO A 65 -38.97 -3.31 0.56
N ASP A 66 -38.59 -2.10 0.22
CA ASP A 66 -37.32 -1.82 -0.49
C ASP A 66 -36.19 -1.89 0.55
N ASN A 67 -35.38 -2.95 0.46
CA ASN A 67 -34.20 -3.18 1.32
C ASN A 67 -32.91 -3.02 0.49
N GLY A 68 -32.97 -2.27 -0.60
CA GLY A 68 -31.86 -2.03 -1.50
C GLY A 68 -30.68 -1.34 -0.82
N ARG A 69 -29.47 -1.64 -1.33
CA ARG A 69 -28.26 -0.88 -0.97
C ARG A 69 -28.20 0.40 -1.78
N LYS A 70 -27.68 1.44 -1.14
CA LYS A 70 -27.36 2.68 -1.87
C LYS A 70 -26.15 2.41 -2.76
N VAL A 71 -26.30 2.65 -4.06
CA VAL A 71 -25.19 2.61 -5.02
C VAL A 71 -24.58 4.01 -5.11
N VAL A 72 -23.28 4.11 -4.83
CA VAL A 72 -22.54 5.38 -4.84
C VAL A 72 -21.34 5.21 -5.75
N SER A 73 -21.05 6.23 -6.56
CA SER A 73 -19.80 6.30 -7.32
C SER A 73 -18.72 6.97 -6.47
N LYS A 74 -17.56 6.35 -6.35
CA LYS A 74 -16.38 6.90 -5.64
C LYS A 74 -15.26 7.17 -6.63
N PRO A 75 -15.25 8.33 -7.29
CA PRO A 75 -14.24 8.65 -8.28
C PRO A 75 -12.87 8.83 -7.63
N PHE A 76 -11.82 8.43 -8.35
CA PHE A 76 -10.44 8.70 -8.02
C PHE A 76 -9.61 8.92 -9.29
N THR A 77 -8.51 9.62 -9.16
CA THR A 77 -7.59 9.92 -10.26
C THR A 77 -6.30 9.15 -10.07
N THR A 78 -5.71 8.68 -11.17
CA THR A 78 -4.40 8.02 -11.14
C THR A 78 -3.29 9.03 -10.88
N ALA A 79 -2.35 8.64 -10.02
CA ALA A 79 -1.08 9.31 -9.80
C ALA A 79 0.07 8.48 -10.40
N LYS A 80 1.28 9.02 -10.40
CA LYS A 80 2.48 8.32 -10.85
C LYS A 80 3.50 8.23 -9.72
N LEU A 81 3.99 7.02 -9.46
CA LEU A 81 5.23 6.84 -8.71
C LEU A 81 6.40 6.96 -9.68
N VAL A 82 7.37 7.79 -9.33
CA VAL A 82 8.54 8.06 -10.15
C VAL A 82 9.80 7.70 -9.37
N TYR A 83 10.56 6.77 -9.92
CA TYR A 83 11.88 6.40 -9.42
C TYR A 83 12.95 6.91 -10.38
N SER A 84 13.97 7.56 -9.84
CA SER A 84 15.03 8.17 -10.63
C SER A 84 16.40 7.85 -10.03
N GLN A 85 17.37 7.56 -10.89
CA GLN A 85 18.74 7.29 -10.49
C GLN A 85 19.72 7.97 -11.45
N ARG A 86 20.69 8.70 -10.92
CA ARG A 86 21.85 9.19 -11.69
C ARG A 86 22.96 8.14 -11.69
N VAL A 87 23.57 7.92 -12.83
CA VAL A 87 24.76 7.07 -13.00
C VAL A 87 25.78 7.82 -13.84
N THR A 88 27.06 7.44 -13.74
CA THR A 88 28.12 8.07 -14.53
C THR A 88 28.01 7.70 -16.01
N GLU A 89 28.45 8.56 -16.92
CA GLU A 89 28.43 8.34 -18.37
C GLU A 89 29.23 7.10 -18.77
N GLU A 90 30.21 6.67 -17.95
CA GLU A 90 30.93 5.42 -18.18
C GLU A 90 30.03 4.19 -18.28
N PHE A 91 28.84 4.24 -17.72
CA PHE A 91 27.81 3.22 -17.91
C PHE A 91 27.56 2.94 -19.40
N MET A 92 27.57 3.98 -20.26
CA MET A 92 27.37 3.84 -21.70
C MET A 92 28.51 3.09 -22.41
N ARG A 93 29.67 2.97 -21.76
CA ARG A 93 30.82 2.24 -22.26
C ARG A 93 30.86 0.78 -21.84
N TRP A 94 29.96 0.36 -20.98
CA TRP A 94 29.82 -1.04 -20.57
C TRP A 94 29.29 -1.89 -21.74
N THR A 95 29.52 -3.19 -21.66
CA THR A 95 28.88 -4.15 -22.57
C THR A 95 27.37 -4.16 -22.37
N GLU A 96 26.61 -4.45 -23.41
CA GLU A 96 25.14 -4.53 -23.34
C GLU A 96 24.66 -5.44 -22.22
N ALA A 97 25.27 -6.62 -22.08
CA ALA A 97 24.92 -7.56 -20.99
C ALA A 97 25.12 -6.96 -19.59
N LYS A 98 26.18 -6.16 -19.38
CA LYS A 98 26.44 -5.50 -18.09
C LYS A 98 25.47 -4.35 -17.84
N GLN A 99 25.10 -3.60 -18.88
CA GLN A 99 24.09 -2.54 -18.80
C GLN A 99 22.71 -3.14 -18.44
N ALA A 100 22.32 -4.22 -19.11
CA ALA A 100 21.06 -4.92 -18.86
C ALA A 100 21.00 -5.50 -17.43
N ASP A 101 22.07 -6.14 -16.94
CA ASP A 101 22.16 -6.66 -15.57
C ASP A 101 22.01 -5.53 -14.53
N PHE A 102 22.68 -4.39 -14.76
CA PHE A 102 22.58 -3.24 -13.86
C PHE A 102 21.14 -2.67 -13.81
N ILE A 103 20.52 -2.46 -14.97
CA ILE A 103 19.14 -1.94 -15.05
C ILE A 103 18.17 -2.92 -14.41
N SER A 104 18.28 -4.21 -14.69
CA SER A 104 17.44 -5.25 -14.08
C SER A 104 17.53 -5.18 -12.56
N ARG A 105 18.73 -5.15 -12.00
CA ARG A 105 18.93 -5.04 -10.54
C ARG A 105 18.39 -3.74 -9.95
N LEU A 106 18.50 -2.62 -10.69
CA LEU A 106 17.97 -1.33 -10.25
C LEU A 106 16.44 -1.37 -10.20
N VAL A 107 15.81 -1.87 -11.25
CA VAL A 107 14.35 -2.02 -11.33
C VAL A 107 13.86 -3.01 -10.27
N ASP A 108 14.50 -4.15 -10.12
CA ASP A 108 14.19 -5.11 -9.07
C ASP A 108 14.25 -4.47 -7.67
N ASN A 109 15.29 -3.66 -7.40
CA ASN A 109 15.39 -2.98 -6.12
C ASN A 109 14.24 -1.99 -5.88
N TRP A 110 13.83 -1.23 -6.90
CA TRP A 110 12.70 -0.32 -6.81
C TRP A 110 11.38 -1.07 -6.58
N LEU A 111 11.13 -2.13 -7.34
CA LEU A 111 9.88 -2.87 -7.26
C LEU A 111 9.79 -3.75 -6.00
N THR A 112 10.88 -4.41 -5.60
CA THR A 112 10.84 -5.35 -4.47
C THR A 112 11.02 -4.69 -3.12
N LYS A 113 11.81 -3.61 -3.03
CA LYS A 113 12.13 -2.97 -1.74
C LYS A 113 11.42 -1.65 -1.50
N SER A 114 11.23 -0.82 -2.55
CA SER A 114 10.70 0.52 -2.37
C SER A 114 9.20 0.58 -2.61
N LEU A 115 8.68 -0.02 -3.68
CA LEU A 115 7.30 0.12 -4.10
C LEU A 115 6.30 -0.23 -2.98
N GLY A 116 6.51 -1.34 -2.28
CA GLY A 116 5.60 -1.75 -1.20
C GLY A 116 5.56 -0.75 -0.05
N LEU A 117 6.71 -0.25 0.37
CA LEU A 117 6.82 0.75 1.44
C LEU A 117 6.25 2.11 1.02
N ASP A 118 6.51 2.51 -0.24
CA ASP A 118 5.98 3.76 -0.77
C ASP A 118 4.45 3.73 -0.87
N LEU A 119 3.87 2.60 -1.30
CA LEU A 119 2.43 2.39 -1.31
C LEU A 119 1.83 2.37 0.10
N ASP A 120 2.51 1.78 1.08
CA ASP A 120 2.08 1.88 2.49
C ASP A 120 2.00 3.33 2.93
N THR A 121 3.04 4.12 2.66
CA THR A 121 3.10 5.55 3.01
C THR A 121 1.96 6.34 2.37
N ILE A 122 1.66 6.08 1.09
CA ILE A 122 0.62 6.79 0.35
C ILE A 122 -0.78 6.34 0.78
N VAL A 123 -1.06 5.05 0.78
CA VAL A 123 -2.40 4.51 1.04
C VAL A 123 -2.80 4.68 2.50
N LEU A 124 -1.87 4.46 3.43
CA LEU A 124 -2.16 4.57 4.86
C LEU A 124 -2.23 6.04 5.30
N HIS A 125 -1.30 6.88 4.87
CA HIS A 125 -1.11 8.22 5.42
C HIS A 125 -1.36 9.37 4.44
N GLY A 126 -1.51 9.09 3.14
CA GLY A 126 -1.64 10.14 2.12
C GLY A 126 -0.39 10.99 1.96
N MET A 127 0.77 10.46 2.33
CA MET A 127 2.04 11.19 2.29
C MET A 127 2.80 10.87 1.02
N ASN A 128 3.48 11.87 0.48
CA ASN A 128 4.47 11.67 -0.58
C ASN A 128 5.72 11.00 0.03
N PRO A 129 6.12 9.80 -0.43
CA PRO A 129 7.26 9.06 0.15
C PRO A 129 8.57 9.83 0.12
N ALA A 130 8.81 10.62 -0.93
CA ALA A 130 10.05 11.37 -1.12
C ALA A 130 10.18 12.57 -0.15
N THR A 131 9.06 13.23 0.19
CA THR A 131 9.08 14.44 1.05
C THR A 131 8.61 14.18 2.47
N GLY A 132 7.87 13.08 2.70
CA GLY A 132 7.25 12.77 4.00
C GLY A 132 6.10 13.71 4.38
N THR A 133 5.58 14.50 3.44
CA THR A 133 4.48 15.44 3.66
C THR A 133 3.19 14.90 3.06
N VAL A 134 2.05 15.23 3.70
CA VAL A 134 0.73 14.85 3.17
C VAL A 134 0.50 15.55 1.84
N ASP A 135 0.09 14.77 0.83
CA ASP A 135 -0.24 15.28 -0.49
C ASP A 135 -1.68 15.82 -0.50
N SER A 136 -1.84 17.07 -0.88
CA SER A 136 -3.14 17.76 -0.94
C SER A 136 -4.06 17.23 -2.04
N GLU A 137 -3.51 16.61 -3.08
CA GLU A 137 -4.27 16.02 -4.18
C GLU A 137 -4.92 14.69 -3.78
N LEU A 138 -4.41 14.02 -2.74
CA LEU A 138 -4.99 12.77 -2.24
C LEU A 138 -6.22 13.08 -1.37
N THR A 139 -7.39 12.74 -1.91
CA THR A 139 -8.68 13.00 -1.24
C THR A 139 -9.00 11.97 -0.15
N THR A 140 -8.49 10.73 -0.27
CA THR A 140 -8.76 9.62 0.66
C THR A 140 -7.47 8.88 1.00
N TYR A 141 -7.28 8.53 2.27
CA TYR A 141 -6.23 7.64 2.79
C TYR A 141 -6.66 7.11 4.17
N MET A 142 -6.13 5.98 4.61
CA MET A 142 -6.69 5.25 5.76
C MET A 142 -6.67 6.02 7.08
N THR A 143 -5.62 6.78 7.37
CA THR A 143 -5.52 7.56 8.62
C THR A 143 -6.27 8.89 8.60
N LYS A 144 -6.94 9.23 7.48
CA LYS A 144 -7.76 10.45 7.38
C LYS A 144 -9.10 10.27 8.08
N ALA A 145 -9.51 11.27 8.83
CA ALA A 145 -10.82 11.29 9.45
C ALA A 145 -11.94 11.12 8.41
N GLY A 146 -12.85 10.18 8.65
CA GLY A 146 -13.96 9.87 7.74
C GLY A 146 -13.62 8.87 6.62
N SER A 147 -12.35 8.47 6.46
CA SER A 147 -11.96 7.40 5.52
C SER A 147 -11.87 6.02 6.17
N SER A 148 -11.84 5.97 7.49
CA SER A 148 -11.84 4.75 8.32
C SER A 148 -12.40 5.06 9.70
N ILE A 149 -12.60 4.02 10.53
CA ILE A 149 -12.92 4.14 11.94
C ILE A 149 -11.61 4.40 12.70
N LEU A 150 -11.49 5.55 13.35
CA LEU A 150 -10.32 5.86 14.15
C LEU A 150 -10.55 5.42 15.60
N VAL A 151 -9.71 4.50 16.08
CA VAL A 151 -9.69 4.06 17.47
C VAL A 151 -8.52 4.76 18.16
N PRO A 152 -8.80 5.75 19.04
CA PRO A 152 -7.72 6.47 19.71
C PRO A 152 -7.03 5.56 20.71
N THR A 153 -5.70 5.49 20.64
CA THR A 153 -4.89 4.85 21.67
C THR A 153 -4.26 5.89 22.57
N THR A 154 -4.40 5.70 23.88
CA THR A 154 -3.76 6.56 24.90
C THR A 154 -2.47 5.94 25.42
N GLY A 155 -2.16 4.69 25.00
CA GLY A 155 -1.16 3.87 25.65
C GLY A 155 0.09 3.59 24.83
N THR A 156 1.20 3.66 25.56
CA THR A 156 2.51 3.16 25.14
C THR A 156 2.78 1.77 25.74
N THR A 157 1.79 1.16 26.41
CA THR A 157 1.93 -0.14 27.07
C THR A 157 1.27 -1.25 26.27
N ALA A 158 1.77 -2.46 26.46
CA ALA A 158 1.23 -3.65 25.80
C ALA A 158 -0.26 -3.89 26.15
N ALA A 159 -0.64 -3.73 27.42
CA ALA A 159 -2.01 -3.94 27.89
C ALA A 159 -3.00 -2.94 27.27
N THR A 160 -2.60 -1.68 27.14
CA THR A 160 -3.47 -0.67 26.51
C THR A 160 -3.64 -0.94 25.02
N LEU A 161 -2.57 -1.28 24.33
CA LEU A 161 -2.63 -1.59 22.91
C LEU A 161 -3.46 -2.86 22.62
N ASP A 162 -3.41 -3.86 23.53
CA ASP A 162 -4.26 -5.06 23.44
C ASP A 162 -5.75 -4.71 23.59
N THR A 163 -6.08 -3.83 24.54
CA THR A 163 -7.45 -3.35 24.72
C THR A 163 -7.94 -2.56 23.50
N ASP A 164 -7.09 -1.67 22.95
CA ASP A 164 -7.43 -0.87 21.78
C ASP A 164 -7.59 -1.73 20.53
N PHE A 165 -6.77 -2.78 20.40
CA PHE A 165 -6.92 -3.78 19.34
C PHE A 165 -8.26 -4.52 19.46
N ALA A 166 -8.63 -4.97 20.66
CA ALA A 166 -9.92 -5.61 20.90
C ALA A 166 -11.10 -4.65 20.62
N THR A 167 -10.96 -3.36 20.95
CA THR A 167 -11.93 -2.32 20.62
C THR A 167 -12.09 -2.17 19.11
N ALA A 168 -10.98 -2.10 18.38
CA ALA A 168 -11.00 -2.00 16.92
C ALA A 168 -11.68 -3.21 16.25
N VAL A 169 -11.46 -4.42 16.78
CA VAL A 169 -12.18 -5.63 16.32
C VAL A 169 -13.67 -5.53 16.59
N THR A 170 -14.06 -4.97 17.74
CA THR A 170 -15.48 -4.79 18.10
C THR A 170 -16.18 -3.77 17.20
N GLU A 171 -15.51 -2.66 16.87
CA GLU A 171 -16.03 -1.64 15.95
C GLU A 171 -16.25 -2.21 14.53
N LEU A 172 -15.48 -3.23 14.14
CA LEU A 172 -15.60 -3.93 12.87
C LEU A 172 -16.47 -5.19 12.93
N ALA A 173 -17.31 -5.38 13.97
CA ALA A 173 -18.08 -6.61 14.18
C ALA A 173 -19.02 -6.98 13.01
N GLU A 174 -19.47 -6.01 12.22
CA GLU A 174 -20.31 -6.24 11.04
C GLU A 174 -19.49 -6.45 9.74
N GLN A 175 -18.17 -6.32 9.78
CA GLN A 175 -17.27 -6.42 8.63
C GLN A 175 -16.52 -7.76 8.64
N ASN A 176 -16.07 -8.17 7.46
CA ASN A 176 -15.21 -9.34 7.34
C ASN A 176 -13.74 -8.94 7.49
N ILE A 177 -13.20 -8.99 8.72
CA ILE A 177 -11.76 -8.72 8.93
C ILE A 177 -10.96 -9.82 8.25
N ASN A 178 -10.26 -9.47 7.16
CA ASN A 178 -9.44 -10.39 6.38
C ASN A 178 -7.94 -10.02 6.38
N GLY A 179 -7.54 -8.95 7.09
CA GLY A 179 -6.14 -8.57 7.18
C GLY A 179 -5.84 -7.57 8.27
N VAL A 180 -4.59 -7.60 8.75
CA VAL A 180 -4.04 -6.69 9.76
C VAL A 180 -2.67 -6.19 9.34
N ALA A 181 -2.53 -4.88 9.14
CA ALA A 181 -1.23 -4.23 9.00
C ALA A 181 -0.77 -3.72 10.37
N ILE A 182 0.43 -4.10 10.79
CA ILE A 182 0.96 -3.77 12.10
C ILE A 182 2.32 -3.08 11.99
N SER A 183 2.53 -2.05 12.79
CA SER A 183 3.85 -1.41 12.90
C SER A 183 4.84 -2.28 13.68
N SER A 184 6.13 -2.13 13.41
CA SER A 184 7.17 -2.86 14.13
C SER A 184 7.14 -2.60 15.64
N ASP A 185 6.82 -1.36 16.05
CA ASP A 185 6.70 -0.99 17.46
C ASP A 185 5.51 -1.67 18.14
N ALA A 186 4.35 -1.67 17.45
CA ALA A 186 3.15 -2.32 17.98
C ALA A 186 3.34 -3.85 18.05
N SER A 187 4.00 -4.45 17.07
CA SER A 187 4.35 -5.87 17.07
C SER A 187 5.20 -6.23 18.31
N LYS A 188 6.23 -5.43 18.60
CA LYS A 188 7.07 -5.60 19.78
C LYS A 188 6.25 -5.49 21.08
N LEU A 189 5.38 -4.50 21.20
CA LEU A 189 4.56 -4.32 22.41
C LEU A 189 3.59 -5.49 22.58
N LEU A 190 2.84 -5.87 21.56
CA LEU A 190 1.88 -6.98 21.64
C LEU A 190 2.56 -8.33 21.88
N SER A 191 3.82 -8.52 21.47
CA SER A 191 4.58 -9.75 21.75
C SER A 191 4.83 -9.99 23.23
N THR A 192 4.68 -8.96 24.08
CA THR A 192 4.86 -9.04 25.53
C THR A 192 3.57 -9.26 26.31
N VAL A 193 2.41 -9.27 25.65
CA VAL A 193 1.11 -9.53 26.28
C VAL A 193 1.02 -11.00 26.69
N ILE A 194 0.76 -11.21 27.98
CA ILE A 194 0.63 -12.55 28.60
C ILE A 194 -0.82 -12.73 29.05
N GLU A 195 -1.42 -13.85 28.70
CA GLU A 195 -2.71 -14.29 29.19
C GLU A 195 -2.55 -15.61 29.95
N GLY A 196 -2.77 -15.57 31.26
CA GLY A 196 -2.41 -16.68 32.13
C GLY A 196 -0.89 -16.89 32.18
N ASN A 197 -0.40 -18.06 31.72
CA ASN A 197 1.02 -18.41 31.67
C ASN A 197 1.59 -18.47 30.25
N GLN A 198 0.85 -17.98 29.24
CA GLN A 198 1.24 -18.07 27.84
C GLN A 198 1.16 -16.69 27.17
N LYS A 199 1.94 -16.52 26.10
CA LYS A 199 1.82 -15.34 25.25
C LYS A 199 0.45 -15.35 24.56
N LYS A 200 -0.28 -14.24 24.64
CA LYS A 200 -1.57 -14.07 23.95
C LYS A 200 -1.40 -14.10 22.41
N TYR A 201 -0.29 -13.56 21.92
CA TYR A 201 0.06 -13.51 20.50
C TYR A 201 1.40 -14.21 20.27
N PRO A 202 1.43 -15.57 20.22
CA PRO A 202 2.66 -16.33 20.05
C PRO A 202 3.33 -16.09 18.70
N GLU A 203 2.57 -15.64 17.70
CA GLU A 203 3.05 -15.32 16.35
C GLU A 203 3.92 -14.06 16.32
N LEU A 204 3.78 -13.18 17.33
CA LEU A 204 4.56 -11.95 17.43
C LEU A 204 5.88 -12.19 18.17
N GLY A 205 6.96 -11.76 17.55
CA GLY A 205 8.31 -11.77 18.12
C GLY A 205 8.93 -10.38 18.16
N VAL A 206 10.17 -10.32 18.65
CA VAL A 206 10.94 -9.07 18.72
C VAL A 206 11.19 -8.46 17.33
N PHE A 207 11.24 -9.32 16.30
CA PHE A 207 11.49 -8.92 14.90
C PHE A 207 10.23 -8.79 14.05
N GLY A 208 9.04 -8.87 14.64
CA GLY A 208 7.77 -8.79 13.91
C GLY A 208 7.01 -10.11 13.90
N LEU A 209 6.21 -10.30 12.85
CA LEU A 209 5.38 -11.49 12.68
C LEU A 209 6.20 -12.72 12.27
N SER A 210 5.85 -13.84 12.85
CA SER A 210 6.28 -15.16 12.39
C SER A 210 5.12 -15.77 11.58
N GLY A 211 5.29 -15.90 10.25
CA GLY A 211 4.35 -16.62 9.41
C GLY A 211 3.15 -15.83 8.86
N ASN A 212 3.23 -14.52 8.72
CA ASN A 212 2.22 -13.68 8.05
C ASN A 212 0.78 -13.82 8.59
N MET A 213 0.62 -14.19 9.87
CA MET A 213 -0.69 -14.30 10.52
C MET A 213 -0.64 -13.67 11.90
N LEU A 214 -1.73 -13.07 12.33
CA LEU A 214 -1.97 -12.56 13.68
C LEU A 214 -3.38 -12.93 14.12
N ALA A 215 -3.50 -13.60 15.26
CA ALA A 215 -4.77 -14.06 15.81
C ALA A 215 -5.62 -14.82 14.77
N GLY A 216 -5.00 -15.65 13.93
CA GLY A 216 -5.67 -16.45 12.91
C GLY A 216 -6.11 -15.68 11.65
N LYS A 217 -5.71 -14.44 11.49
CA LYS A 217 -5.97 -13.62 10.28
C LYS A 217 -4.66 -13.28 9.56
N PRO A 218 -4.66 -13.14 8.24
CA PRO A 218 -3.51 -12.63 7.50
C PRO A 218 -3.03 -11.31 8.08
N ALA A 219 -1.73 -11.19 8.25
CA ALA A 219 -1.13 -9.99 8.81
C ALA A 219 0.22 -9.67 8.15
N ALA A 220 0.55 -8.41 8.10
CA ALA A 220 1.81 -7.93 7.57
C ALA A 220 2.42 -6.86 8.48
N THR A 221 3.72 -6.94 8.69
CA THR A 221 4.47 -5.93 9.44
C THR A 221 5.17 -4.99 8.46
N SER A 222 4.97 -3.69 8.64
CA SER A 222 5.67 -2.68 7.86
C SER A 222 6.09 -1.51 8.76
N PRO A 223 7.31 -0.97 8.60
CA PRO A 223 7.73 0.23 9.32
C PRO A 223 6.89 1.45 8.94
N GLU A 224 6.38 1.48 7.71
CA GLU A 224 5.60 2.61 7.20
C GLU A 224 4.19 2.70 7.81
N VAL A 225 3.69 1.66 8.46
CA VAL A 225 2.42 1.73 9.23
C VAL A 225 2.51 2.81 10.31
N ALA A 226 3.68 3.02 10.91
CA ALA A 226 3.91 4.06 11.92
C ALA A 226 4.61 5.31 11.35
N ARG A 227 4.53 5.55 10.04
CA ARG A 227 5.20 6.68 9.39
C ARG A 227 4.82 8.04 9.98
N ASP A 228 3.57 8.18 10.42
CA ASP A 228 3.06 9.36 11.10
C ASP A 228 3.42 9.43 12.60
N HIS A 229 4.24 8.48 13.10
CA HIS A 229 4.61 8.28 14.51
C HIS A 229 3.44 8.05 15.47
N LYS A 230 2.23 7.91 14.95
CA LYS A 230 0.98 7.79 15.72
C LYS A 230 0.26 6.47 15.48
N THR A 231 0.22 6.00 14.24
CA THR A 231 -0.51 4.79 13.86
C THR A 231 0.22 3.53 14.35
N LYS A 232 -0.52 2.63 14.99
CA LYS A 232 0.00 1.38 15.53
C LYS A 232 -0.39 0.18 14.70
N LEU A 233 -1.66 0.11 14.31
CA LEU A 233 -2.16 -0.96 13.45
C LEU A 233 -3.38 -0.49 12.65
N VAL A 234 -3.59 -1.16 11.53
CA VAL A 234 -4.75 -1.00 10.64
C VAL A 234 -5.31 -2.38 10.37
N LEU A 235 -6.58 -2.58 10.66
CA LEU A 235 -7.26 -3.86 10.43
C LEU A 235 -8.57 -3.63 9.69
N GLY A 236 -9.03 -4.65 8.97
CA GLY A 236 -10.29 -4.53 8.26
C GLY A 236 -10.45 -5.50 7.09
N ASP A 237 -11.39 -5.16 6.23
CA ASP A 237 -11.66 -5.86 4.98
C ASP A 237 -10.89 -5.23 3.82
N TRP A 238 -9.72 -5.77 3.52
CA TRP A 238 -8.84 -5.29 2.47
C TRP A 238 -9.40 -5.49 1.05
N SER A 239 -10.47 -6.27 0.89
CA SER A 239 -11.21 -6.31 -0.37
C SER A 239 -11.98 -5.01 -0.67
N GLN A 240 -12.16 -4.16 0.35
CA GLN A 240 -12.75 -2.83 0.22
C GLN A 240 -11.74 -1.72 -0.08
N LEU A 241 -10.47 -2.07 -0.27
CA LEU A 241 -9.44 -1.20 -0.83
C LEU A 241 -9.23 -1.56 -2.30
N LEU A 242 -9.66 -0.69 -3.19
CA LEU A 242 -9.29 -0.77 -4.60
C LEU A 242 -7.91 -0.15 -4.76
N LEU A 243 -6.92 -0.95 -5.08
CA LEU A 243 -5.58 -0.53 -5.48
C LEU A 243 -5.30 -1.11 -6.86
N GLY A 244 -4.94 -0.28 -7.82
CA GLY A 244 -4.68 -0.75 -9.17
C GLY A 244 -3.55 0.00 -9.85
N PHE A 245 -3.02 -0.60 -10.91
CA PHE A 245 -1.98 -0.02 -11.75
C PHE A 245 -2.54 0.26 -13.15
N ALA A 246 -2.13 1.39 -13.74
CA ALA A 246 -2.60 1.82 -15.05
C ALA A 246 -1.49 1.58 -16.08
N GLY A 247 -1.61 0.49 -16.83
CA GLY A 247 -0.62 0.12 -17.85
C GLY A 247 0.64 -0.49 -17.27
N VAL A 248 1.71 -0.45 -18.04
CA VAL A 248 3.02 -1.02 -17.74
C VAL A 248 3.93 0.06 -17.14
N ALA A 249 4.86 -0.31 -16.28
CA ALA A 249 5.90 0.61 -15.82
C ALA A 249 6.75 1.05 -17.02
N GLU A 250 6.79 2.36 -17.26
CA GLU A 250 7.62 2.95 -18.30
C GLU A 250 8.96 3.36 -17.71
N TRP A 251 10.04 2.99 -18.36
CA TRP A 251 11.36 3.47 -18.00
C TRP A 251 12.03 4.19 -19.15
N ARG A 252 12.87 5.17 -18.82
CA ARG A 252 13.55 6.02 -19.81
C ARG A 252 14.96 6.36 -19.36
N VAL A 253 15.88 6.46 -20.33
CA VAL A 253 17.23 6.96 -20.12
C VAL A 253 17.30 8.41 -20.60
N HIS A 254 17.78 9.29 -19.74
CA HIS A 254 18.02 10.70 -20.01
C HIS A 254 19.52 10.96 -20.09
N THR A 255 19.95 11.63 -21.16
CA THR A 255 21.39 11.91 -21.41
C THR A 255 21.74 13.39 -21.25
N ALA A 256 20.75 14.27 -21.09
CA ALA A 256 20.94 15.70 -20.93
C ALA A 256 19.81 16.30 -20.09
N GLY A 257 20.03 17.53 -19.64
CA GLY A 257 19.08 18.30 -18.84
C GLY A 257 19.13 17.96 -17.35
N ASP A 258 18.42 18.73 -16.54
CA ASP A 258 18.19 18.47 -15.11
C ASP A 258 16.92 17.65 -14.94
N PHE A 259 17.03 16.32 -15.10
CA PHE A 259 15.87 15.43 -15.16
C PHE A 259 15.19 15.18 -13.82
N ASP A 260 15.85 15.48 -12.71
CA ASP A 260 15.37 15.24 -11.34
C ASP A 260 15.26 16.52 -10.50
N ASN A 261 15.33 17.69 -11.14
CA ASN A 261 15.21 19.02 -10.52
C ASN A 261 16.21 19.28 -9.38
N THR A 262 17.42 18.74 -9.49
CA THR A 262 18.49 18.98 -8.49
C THR A 262 19.32 20.23 -8.79
N GLY A 263 19.06 20.93 -9.89
CA GLY A 263 19.83 22.08 -10.37
C GLY A 263 21.11 21.68 -11.11
N LYS A 264 21.32 20.39 -11.41
CA LYS A 264 22.51 19.87 -12.06
C LYS A 264 22.16 19.24 -13.41
N ASP A 265 22.67 19.83 -14.47
CA ASP A 265 22.58 19.25 -15.81
C ASP A 265 23.38 17.95 -15.90
N LEU A 266 22.80 16.91 -16.55
CA LEU A 266 23.43 15.60 -16.70
C LEU A 266 24.71 15.67 -17.53
N ALA A 267 24.63 16.30 -18.71
CA ALA A 267 25.78 16.39 -19.64
C ALA A 267 26.94 17.18 -19.04
N GLY A 268 26.63 18.28 -18.32
CA GLY A 268 27.63 19.09 -17.63
C GLY A 268 28.35 18.37 -16.47
N HIS A 269 27.83 17.22 -16.01
CA HIS A 269 28.41 16.45 -14.92
C HIS A 269 28.83 15.03 -15.34
N ASN A 270 28.90 14.73 -16.62
CA ASN A 270 29.22 13.39 -17.17
C ASN A 270 28.32 12.30 -16.57
N GLN A 271 27.00 12.56 -16.51
CA GLN A 271 26.01 11.67 -15.96
C GLN A 271 24.89 11.37 -16.95
N ILE A 272 24.25 10.24 -16.75
CA ILE A 272 22.96 9.90 -17.36
C ILE A 272 21.93 9.67 -16.25
N GLY A 273 20.66 9.87 -16.58
CA GLY A 273 19.55 9.60 -15.69
C GLY A 273 18.75 8.38 -16.13
N ILE A 274 18.43 7.49 -15.22
CA ILE A 274 17.48 6.40 -15.45
C ILE A 274 16.24 6.71 -14.65
N ARG A 275 15.06 6.73 -15.29
CA ARG A 275 13.78 7.02 -14.66
C ARG A 275 12.79 5.90 -14.98
N MET A 276 12.07 5.45 -13.95
CA MET A 276 10.92 4.59 -14.08
C MET A 276 9.66 5.33 -13.60
N GLU A 277 8.58 5.25 -14.35
CA GLU A 277 7.29 5.80 -14.01
C GLU A 277 6.26 4.67 -13.91
N LEU A 278 5.58 4.57 -12.77
CA LEU A 278 4.53 3.58 -12.53
C LEU A 278 3.22 4.31 -12.22
N PRO A 279 2.28 4.35 -13.18
CA PRO A 279 0.96 4.92 -12.91
C PRO A 279 0.14 3.98 -12.02
N PHE A 280 -0.43 4.51 -10.95
CA PHE A 280 -1.26 3.76 -10.01
C PHE A 280 -2.42 4.62 -9.51
N GLY A 281 -3.37 3.98 -8.86
CA GLY A 281 -4.44 4.68 -8.17
C GLY A 281 -5.09 3.79 -7.13
N PHE A 282 -5.70 4.40 -6.14
CA PHE A 282 -6.40 3.66 -5.09
C PHE A 282 -7.63 4.41 -4.61
N GLN A 283 -8.58 3.66 -4.03
CA GLN A 283 -9.79 4.21 -3.42
C GLN A 283 -10.30 3.29 -2.32
N ILE A 284 -10.69 3.87 -1.19
CA ILE A 284 -11.38 3.17 -0.11
C ILE A 284 -12.85 3.07 -0.46
N LEU A 285 -13.31 1.86 -0.76
CA LEU A 285 -14.67 1.61 -1.23
C LEU A 285 -15.70 1.71 -0.10
N ASP A 286 -15.38 1.19 1.09
CA ASP A 286 -16.20 1.34 2.29
C ASP A 286 -15.38 1.91 3.45
N THR A 287 -15.72 3.09 3.91
CA THR A 287 -15.04 3.77 5.02
C THR A 287 -15.24 3.12 6.38
N LYS A 288 -16.23 2.22 6.49
CA LYS A 288 -16.50 1.43 7.69
C LYS A 288 -15.78 0.08 7.69
N ALA A 289 -15.13 -0.27 6.59
CA ALA A 289 -14.45 -1.55 6.46
C ALA A 289 -13.10 -1.62 7.17
N PHE A 290 -12.56 -0.47 7.60
CA PHE A 290 -11.25 -0.39 8.24
C PHE A 290 -11.32 0.30 9.58
N ALA A 291 -10.56 -0.21 10.55
CA ALA A 291 -10.28 0.46 11.81
C ALA A 291 -8.76 0.73 11.92
N VAL A 292 -8.44 1.94 12.35
CA VAL A 292 -7.06 2.41 12.54
C VAL A 292 -6.85 2.73 14.01
N VAL A 293 -5.95 1.99 14.66
CA VAL A 293 -5.52 2.28 16.03
C VAL A 293 -4.40 3.30 15.97
N LYS A 294 -4.67 4.50 16.43
CA LYS A 294 -3.79 5.67 16.29
C LYS A 294 -3.69 6.45 17.59
N ALA A 295 -2.49 6.89 17.94
CA ALA A 295 -2.29 7.83 19.05
C ALA A 295 -2.94 9.19 18.74
N ALA A 296 -3.46 9.82 19.77
CA ALA A 296 -4.13 11.11 19.68
C ALA A 296 -3.20 12.25 19.18
#